data_8ff1585744692428380827c1a28cd2e2
#
_entry.id   8ff1585744692428380827c1a28cd2e2
#
_cell.length_a   1.000
_cell.length_b   1.000
_cell.length_c   1.000
_cell.angle_alpha   90.00
_cell.angle_beta   90.00
_cell.angle_gamma   90.00
#
_symmetry.space_group_name_H-M   'P 1'
#
loop_
_entity.id
_entity.type
_entity.pdbx_description
1 polymer ?
#
loop_
_entity_poly.entity_id
_entity_poly.type
_entity_poly.pdbx_seq_one_letter_code
_entity_poly.pdbx_strand_id
1 'polypeptide(L)'
;MNKGAMSGLLKQAQKMQEELAKAQAALADLRVIGSAGGNMVTVTANGSQEILQIKIDPEVVNPQDVEMLEDLVLAAVNQALVNSR
;
A
#
# COMPACT_ATOMS: atom_id res chain seq x y z
N MET A 1 -2.01 43.79 10.44
CA MET A 1 -1.07 42.66 10.49
C MET A 1 0.30 43.14 10.02
N ASN A 2 1.34 42.84 10.79
CA ASN A 2 2.67 43.17 10.34
C ASN A 2 3.22 42.06 9.41
N LYS A 3 4.22 42.43 8.61
CA LYS A 3 4.82 41.50 7.64
C LYS A 3 5.48 40.28 8.31
N GLY A 4 6.00 40.46 9.52
CA GLY A 4 6.67 39.40 10.24
C GLY A 4 5.73 38.27 10.66
N ALA A 5 4.49 38.59 11.07
CA ALA A 5 3.50 37.62 11.44
C ALA A 5 3.05 36.77 10.25
N MET A 6 2.82 37.41 9.10
CA MET A 6 2.45 36.70 7.87
C MET A 6 3.57 35.82 7.37
N SER A 7 4.81 36.30 7.42
CA SER A 7 5.99 35.56 7.02
C SER A 7 6.16 34.29 7.87
N GLY A 8 5.93 34.41 9.20
CA GLY A 8 5.99 33.26 10.10
C GLY A 8 4.92 32.22 9.82
N LEU A 9 3.69 32.67 9.53
CA LEU A 9 2.59 31.77 9.18
C LEU A 9 2.86 31.03 7.88
N LEU A 10 3.40 31.70 6.87
CA LEU A 10 3.75 31.08 5.59
C LEU A 10 4.84 30.02 5.76
N LYS A 11 5.87 30.33 6.55
CA LYS A 11 6.94 29.38 6.84
C LYS A 11 6.42 28.16 7.56
N GLN A 12 5.51 28.35 8.51
CA GLN A 12 4.91 27.26 9.26
C GLN A 12 4.07 26.37 8.33
N ALA A 13 3.29 26.97 7.44
CA ALA A 13 2.49 26.21 6.47
C ALA A 13 3.38 25.42 5.52
N GLN A 14 4.47 26.00 5.02
CA GLN A 14 5.42 25.31 4.16
C GLN A 14 6.07 24.12 4.87
N LYS A 15 6.45 24.30 6.13
CA LYS A 15 7.04 23.24 6.94
C LYS A 15 6.06 22.10 7.14
N MET A 16 4.79 22.39 7.39
CA MET A 16 3.75 21.36 7.53
C MET A 16 3.56 20.60 6.23
N GLN A 17 3.60 21.27 5.08
CA GLN A 17 3.52 20.61 3.79
C GLN A 17 4.70 19.68 3.53
N GLU A 18 5.91 20.11 3.91
CA GLU A 18 7.11 19.29 3.78
C GLU A 18 7.02 18.04 4.66
N GLU A 19 6.57 18.20 5.89
CA GLU A 19 6.40 17.08 6.82
C GLU A 19 5.35 16.08 6.31
N LEU A 20 4.25 16.61 5.77
CA LEU A 20 3.21 15.77 5.18
C LEU A 20 3.74 14.99 3.97
N ALA A 21 4.48 15.64 3.10
CA ALA A 21 5.08 15.01 1.93
C ALA A 21 6.06 13.89 2.34
N LYS A 22 6.87 14.12 3.38
CA LYS A 22 7.77 13.10 3.93
C LYS A 22 7.02 11.93 4.52
N ALA A 23 5.93 12.20 5.23
CA ALA A 23 5.09 11.13 5.80
C ALA A 23 4.47 10.29 4.70
N GLN A 24 3.96 10.90 3.65
CA GLN A 24 3.39 10.19 2.51
C GLN A 24 4.45 9.37 1.77
N ALA A 25 5.64 9.92 1.59
CA ALA A 25 6.75 9.19 0.96
C ALA A 25 7.16 7.98 1.81
N ALA A 26 7.19 8.12 3.14
CA ALA A 26 7.49 7.02 4.04
C ALA A 26 6.44 5.92 3.95
N LEU A 27 5.16 6.27 3.86
CA LEU A 27 4.08 5.29 3.64
C LEU A 27 4.23 4.56 2.31
N ALA A 28 4.59 5.28 1.26
CA ALA A 28 4.80 4.67 -0.06
C ALA A 28 5.99 3.70 -0.06
N ASP A 29 6.98 3.91 0.82
CA ASP A 29 8.15 3.03 0.94
C ASP A 29 7.90 1.81 1.82
N LEU A 30 6.84 1.80 2.63
CA LEU A 30 6.50 0.63 3.43
C LEU A 30 6.06 -0.53 2.54
N ARG A 31 6.48 -1.73 2.92
CA ARG A 31 6.08 -2.95 2.22
C ARG A 31 5.34 -3.86 3.20
N VAL A 32 4.13 -4.25 2.81
CA VAL A 32 3.31 -5.20 3.56
C VAL A 32 2.89 -6.32 2.63
N ILE A 33 2.71 -7.49 3.19
CA ILE A 33 2.40 -8.70 2.43
C ILE A 33 1.09 -9.28 2.90
N GLY A 34 0.25 -9.66 1.95
CA GLY A 34 -0.91 -10.50 2.18
C GLY A 34 -0.72 -11.81 1.46
N SER A 35 -1.29 -12.88 1.98
CA SER A 35 -1.16 -14.20 1.37
C SER A 35 -2.45 -14.99 1.51
N ALA A 36 -2.61 -15.97 0.64
CA ALA A 36 -3.72 -16.91 0.68
C ALA A 36 -3.25 -18.28 0.19
N GLY A 37 -3.96 -19.32 0.60
CA GLY A 37 -3.68 -20.70 0.17
C GLY A 37 -2.32 -21.21 0.62
N GLY A 38 -1.89 -20.89 1.85
CA GLY A 38 -0.58 -21.33 2.35
C GLY A 38 0.58 -20.71 1.59
N ASN A 39 0.49 -19.43 1.29
CA ASN A 39 1.48 -18.64 0.55
C ASN A 39 1.56 -18.98 -0.95
N MET A 40 0.56 -19.67 -1.48
CA MET A 40 0.51 -19.93 -2.92
C MET A 40 0.22 -18.68 -3.75
N VAL A 41 -0.50 -17.73 -3.17
CA VAL A 41 -0.67 -16.40 -3.73
C VAL A 41 -0.20 -15.39 -2.68
N THR A 42 0.76 -14.56 -3.05
CA THR A 42 1.26 -13.49 -2.19
C THR A 42 1.12 -12.15 -2.92
N VAL A 43 0.71 -11.14 -2.17
CA VAL A 43 0.50 -9.79 -2.70
C VAL A 43 1.32 -8.83 -1.85
N THR A 44 2.07 -7.98 -2.51
CA THR A 44 2.83 -6.92 -1.84
C THR A 44 2.13 -5.60 -2.08
N ALA A 45 1.88 -4.87 -1.01
CA ALA A 45 1.31 -3.52 -1.04
C ALA A 45 2.22 -2.57 -0.29
N ASN A 46 2.01 -1.28 -0.48
CA ASN A 46 2.68 -0.26 0.33
C ASN A 46 1.73 0.31 1.38
N GLY A 47 2.23 1.22 2.22
CA GLY A 47 1.41 1.85 3.25
C GLY A 47 0.38 2.83 2.72
N SER A 48 0.46 3.19 1.44
CA SER A 48 -0.54 4.02 0.74
C SER A 48 -1.64 3.20 0.08
N GLN A 49 -1.74 1.91 0.42
CA GLN A 49 -2.75 0.99 -0.10
C GLN A 49 -2.66 0.77 -1.61
N GLU A 50 -1.46 0.85 -2.16
CA GLU A 50 -1.20 0.51 -3.55
C GLU A 50 -0.69 -0.92 -3.64
N ILE A 51 -1.25 -1.70 -4.57
CA ILE A 51 -0.76 -3.06 -4.85
C ILE A 51 0.43 -2.94 -5.80
N LEU A 52 1.58 -3.44 -5.35
CA LEU A 52 2.83 -3.32 -6.09
C LEU A 52 3.20 -4.57 -6.87
N GLN A 53 2.83 -5.75 -6.33
CA GLN A 53 3.19 -7.02 -6.94
C GLN A 53 2.19 -8.09 -6.52
N ILE A 54 1.88 -8.99 -7.45
CA ILE A 54 1.13 -10.20 -7.18
C ILE A 54 1.99 -11.36 -7.65
N LYS A 55 2.27 -12.30 -6.73
CA LYS A 55 3.06 -13.48 -7.03
C LYS A 55 2.19 -14.72 -6.86
N ILE A 56 2.12 -15.53 -7.89
CA ILE A 56 1.25 -16.72 -7.94
C ILE A 56 2.15 -17.93 -8.15
N ASP A 57 1.99 -18.96 -7.28
CA ASP A 57 2.68 -20.22 -7.44
C ASP A 57 2.05 -20.94 -8.66
N PRO A 58 2.84 -21.40 -9.62
CA PRO A 58 2.30 -22.09 -10.79
C PRO A 58 1.46 -23.33 -10.46
N GLU A 59 1.67 -23.94 -9.32
CA GLU A 59 0.91 -25.13 -8.91
C GLU A 59 -0.57 -24.86 -8.73
N VAL A 60 -0.96 -23.61 -8.41
CA VAL A 60 -2.38 -23.26 -8.26
C VAL A 60 -3.03 -22.80 -9.56
N VAL A 61 -2.26 -22.68 -10.62
CA VAL A 61 -2.77 -22.27 -11.92
C VAL A 61 -3.31 -23.51 -12.62
N ASN A 62 -4.62 -23.73 -12.49
CA ASN A 62 -5.31 -24.86 -13.08
C ASN A 62 -6.41 -24.34 -14.00
N PRO A 63 -6.30 -24.55 -15.32
CA PRO A 63 -7.33 -24.11 -16.27
C PRO A 63 -8.70 -24.72 -16.02
N GLN A 64 -8.75 -25.84 -15.28
CA GLN A 64 -10.00 -26.51 -14.92
C GLN A 64 -10.68 -25.87 -13.71
N ASP A 65 -9.96 -25.03 -12.95
CA ASP A 65 -10.48 -24.41 -11.74
C ASP A 65 -9.95 -22.99 -11.59
N VAL A 66 -10.33 -22.16 -12.52
CA VAL A 66 -9.93 -20.73 -12.52
C VAL A 66 -10.58 -19.98 -11.36
N GLU A 67 -11.78 -20.40 -10.95
CA GLU A 67 -12.50 -19.76 -9.85
C GLU A 67 -11.73 -19.85 -8.53
N MET A 68 -11.09 -20.97 -8.26
CA MET A 68 -10.24 -21.12 -7.07
C MET A 68 -9.10 -20.10 -7.10
N LEU A 69 -8.45 -19.91 -8.25
CA LEU A 69 -7.38 -18.94 -8.40
C LEU A 69 -7.89 -17.52 -8.17
N GLU A 70 -9.05 -17.19 -8.71
CA GLU A 70 -9.67 -15.87 -8.51
C GLU A 70 -9.92 -15.60 -7.02
N ASP A 71 -10.44 -16.58 -6.32
CA ASP A 71 -10.72 -16.47 -4.88
C ASP A 71 -9.44 -16.31 -4.07
N LEU A 72 -8.38 -17.02 -4.41
CA LEU A 72 -7.09 -16.89 -3.74
C LEU A 72 -6.48 -15.51 -3.96
N VAL A 73 -6.54 -15.00 -5.18
CA VAL A 73 -6.03 -13.65 -5.49
C VAL A 73 -6.83 -12.60 -4.73
N LEU A 74 -8.14 -12.72 -4.72
CA LEU A 74 -9.01 -11.79 -4.00
C LEU A 74 -8.69 -11.78 -2.50
N ALA A 75 -8.55 -12.95 -1.90
CA ALA A 75 -8.23 -13.07 -0.48
C ALA A 75 -6.86 -12.47 -0.15
N ALA A 76 -5.85 -12.74 -0.98
CA ALA A 76 -4.50 -12.22 -0.77
C ALA A 76 -4.44 -10.70 -0.93
N VAL A 77 -5.13 -10.15 -1.93
CA VAL A 77 -5.20 -8.70 -2.14
C VAL A 77 -5.89 -8.03 -0.94
N ASN A 78 -7.02 -8.55 -0.51
CA ASN A 78 -7.75 -7.98 0.63
C ASN A 78 -6.91 -8.06 1.91
N GLN A 79 -6.18 -9.14 2.12
CA GLN A 79 -5.30 -9.28 3.27
C GLN A 79 -4.17 -8.24 3.23
N ALA A 80 -3.57 -8.03 2.06
CA ALA A 80 -2.51 -7.03 1.89
C ALA A 80 -3.04 -5.63 2.18
N LEU A 81 -4.22 -5.30 1.69
CA LEU A 81 -4.84 -3.98 1.93
C LEU A 81 -5.16 -3.76 3.41
N VAL A 82 -5.65 -4.78 4.10
CA VAL A 82 -5.88 -4.70 5.54
C VAL A 82 -4.57 -4.47 6.27
N ASN A 83 -3.51 -5.20 5.91
CA ASN A 83 -2.21 -5.07 6.55
C ASN A 83 -1.54 -3.71 6.27
N SER A 84 -1.93 -3.05 5.20
CA SER A 84 -1.37 -1.75 4.80
C SER A 84 -2.01 -0.56 5.52
N ARG A 85 -3.06 -0.76 6.27
CA ARG A 85 -3.75 0.29 7.02
C ARG A 85 -3.02 0.71 8.27
#